data_e5e64f841cec324d8f1fd8d66e57e324
#
_entry.id   e5e64f841cec324d8f1fd8d66e57e324
#
_cell.length_a   1.000
_cell.length_b   1.000
_cell.length_c   1.000
_cell.angle_alpha   90.00
_cell.angle_beta   90.00
_cell.angle_gamma   90.00
#
_symmetry.space_group_name_H-M   'P 1'
#
loop_
_entity.id
_entity.type
_entity.pdbx_description
1 polymer ?
#
loop_
_entity_poly.entity_id
_entity_poly.type
_entity_poly.pdbx_seq_one_letter_code
_entity_poly.pdbx_strand_id
1 'polypeptide(L)'
;MFKHIDIQQLRELRAEKNVNIADTRDRQSYEAGHISNAVHLDNTSLAQFISDTPFEEALVVCCYHGNSSQGAANYLSEQGFSEVYSLDGGFELFKVSQPDGISQG
;
A
#
# COMPACT_ATOMS: atom_id res chain seq x y z
N MET A 1 -10.58 -6.30 -9.49
CA MET A 1 -10.05 -7.48 -8.79
C MET A 1 -8.59 -7.25 -8.40
N PHE A 2 -8.20 -7.62 -7.20
CA PHE A 2 -6.84 -7.42 -6.71
C PHE A 2 -6.10 -8.75 -6.60
N LYS A 3 -4.78 -8.67 -6.45
CA LYS A 3 -3.91 -9.82 -6.23
C LYS A 3 -3.18 -9.66 -4.91
N HIS A 4 -2.62 -10.74 -4.41
CA HIS A 4 -1.73 -10.71 -3.25
C HIS A 4 -0.30 -10.51 -3.72
N ILE A 5 0.51 -9.83 -2.92
CA ILE A 5 1.92 -9.63 -3.20
C ILE A 5 2.69 -9.82 -1.90
N ASP A 6 3.82 -10.54 -1.95
CA ASP A 6 4.67 -10.65 -0.78
C ASP A 6 5.79 -9.61 -0.83
N ILE A 7 6.59 -9.53 0.23
CA ILE A 7 7.63 -8.49 0.36
C ILE A 7 8.68 -8.62 -0.74
N GLN A 8 9.08 -9.84 -1.09
CA GLN A 8 10.07 -10.05 -2.13
C GLN A 8 9.52 -9.60 -3.49
N GLN A 9 8.28 -9.95 -3.79
CA GLN A 9 7.63 -9.55 -5.02
C GLN A 9 7.48 -8.02 -5.08
N LEU A 10 7.18 -7.38 -3.95
CA LEU A 10 7.11 -5.92 -3.88
C LEU A 10 8.45 -5.28 -4.23
N ARG A 11 9.53 -5.82 -3.68
CA ARG A 11 10.88 -5.33 -4.00
C ARG A 11 11.18 -5.42 -5.49
N GLU A 12 10.85 -6.56 -6.09
CA GLU A 12 11.05 -6.78 -7.52
C GLU A 12 10.20 -5.84 -8.36
N LEU A 13 8.95 -5.63 -7.97
CA LEU A 13 8.05 -4.74 -8.68
C LEU A 13 8.54 -3.29 -8.64
N ARG A 14 9.01 -2.84 -7.47
CA ARG A 14 9.53 -1.48 -7.31
C ARG A 14 10.82 -1.24 -8.09
N ALA A 15 11.59 -2.30 -8.38
CA ALA A 15 12.78 -2.19 -9.20
C ALA A 15 12.45 -2.04 -10.69
N GLU A 16 11.26 -2.49 -11.11
CA GLU A 16 10.86 -2.49 -12.51
C GLU A 16 10.05 -1.27 -12.92
N LYS A 17 9.22 -0.75 -12.03
CA LYS A 17 8.27 0.32 -12.38
C LYS A 17 7.90 1.15 -11.16
N ASN A 18 7.18 2.25 -11.40
CA ASN A 18 6.62 3.06 -10.32
C ASN A 18 5.51 2.29 -9.61
N VAL A 19 5.60 2.22 -8.29
CA VAL A 19 4.61 1.56 -7.46
C VAL A 19 4.13 2.55 -6.42
N ASN A 20 2.82 2.73 -6.37
CA ASN A 20 2.19 3.55 -5.33
C ASN A 20 1.83 2.63 -4.16
N ILE A 21 2.08 3.09 -2.95
CA ILE A 21 1.77 2.32 -1.75
C ILE A 21 0.79 3.13 -0.90
N ALA A 22 -0.36 2.54 -0.59
CA ALA A 22 -1.37 3.15 0.25
C ALA A 22 -1.43 2.40 1.58
N ASP A 23 -1.25 3.13 2.68
CA ASP A 23 -1.26 2.59 4.03
C ASP A 23 -2.60 2.92 4.68
N THR A 24 -3.37 1.88 4.99
CA THR A 24 -4.74 2.04 5.52
C THR A 24 -4.83 1.96 7.04
N ARG A 25 -3.68 1.89 7.75
CA ARG A 25 -3.67 1.90 9.20
C ARG A 25 -4.13 3.26 9.72
N ASP A 26 -4.31 3.36 11.05
CA ASP A 26 -4.63 4.65 11.65
C ASP A 26 -3.46 5.62 11.47
N ARG A 27 -3.77 6.92 11.51
CA ARG A 27 -2.78 7.96 11.24
C ARG A 27 -1.62 7.93 12.24
N GLN A 28 -1.90 7.67 13.52
CA GLN A 28 -0.85 7.65 14.52
C GLN A 28 0.16 6.54 14.23
N SER A 29 -0.32 5.35 13.87
CA SER A 29 0.56 4.23 13.51
C SER A 29 1.37 4.54 12.24
N TYR A 30 0.72 5.14 11.26
CA TYR A 30 1.39 5.56 10.02
C TYR A 30 2.52 6.53 10.32
N GLU A 31 2.27 7.55 11.14
CA GLU A 31 3.29 8.57 11.44
C GLU A 31 4.44 8.00 12.26
N ALA A 32 4.17 7.03 13.13
CA ALA A 32 5.21 6.37 13.91
C ALA A 32 6.16 5.55 13.04
N GLY A 33 5.69 5.05 11.92
CA GLY A 33 6.52 4.32 10.96
C GLY A 33 5.68 3.76 9.84
N HIS A 34 6.13 3.95 8.61
CA HIS A 34 5.44 3.44 7.41
C HIS A 34 6.46 3.06 6.35
N ILE A 35 6.03 2.27 5.38
CA ILE A 35 6.90 1.93 4.24
C ILE A 35 7.26 3.22 3.53
N SER A 36 8.55 3.40 3.25
CA SER A 36 9.04 4.64 2.61
C SER A 36 8.24 4.92 1.34
N ASN A 37 7.80 6.16 1.20
CA ASN A 37 6.96 6.67 0.09
C ASN A 37 5.51 6.22 0.13
N ALA A 38 5.08 5.49 1.16
CA ALA A 38 3.67 5.14 1.31
C ALA A 38 2.86 6.39 1.68
N VAL A 39 1.65 6.47 1.15
CA VAL A 39 0.70 7.54 1.42
C VAL A 39 -0.36 7.00 2.38
N HIS A 40 -0.69 7.78 3.40
CA HIS A 40 -1.75 7.38 4.32
C HIS A 40 -3.11 7.52 3.62
N LEU A 41 -3.92 6.46 3.70
CA LEU A 41 -5.21 6.40 3.04
C LEU A 41 -6.31 6.18 4.07
N ASP A 42 -7.24 7.14 4.17
CA ASP A 42 -8.44 7.02 4.98
C ASP A 42 -9.60 7.67 4.23
N ASN A 43 -10.77 7.74 4.87
CA ASN A 43 -11.96 8.31 4.23
C ASN A 43 -11.80 9.77 3.86
N THR A 44 -10.95 10.52 4.56
CA THR A 44 -10.76 11.94 4.25
C THR A 44 -9.79 12.18 3.12
N SER A 45 -8.86 11.25 2.86
CA SER A 45 -7.86 11.39 1.80
C SER A 45 -8.18 10.55 0.55
N LEU A 46 -9.20 9.71 0.62
CA LEU A 46 -9.49 8.73 -0.45
C LEU A 46 -9.76 9.39 -1.80
N ALA A 47 -10.63 10.40 -1.83
CA ALA A 47 -10.99 11.06 -3.08
C ALA A 47 -9.79 11.73 -3.73
N GLN A 48 -8.96 12.40 -2.92
CA GLN A 48 -7.77 13.05 -3.42
C GLN A 48 -6.75 12.03 -3.92
N PHE A 49 -6.59 10.92 -3.20
CA PHE A 49 -5.69 9.86 -3.61
C PHE A 49 -6.09 9.30 -4.98
N ILE A 50 -7.37 9.03 -5.18
CA ILE A 50 -7.88 8.50 -6.46
C ILE A 50 -7.64 9.52 -7.58
N SER A 51 -7.86 10.80 -7.29
CA SER A 51 -7.67 11.87 -8.26
C SER A 51 -6.21 12.06 -8.66
N ASP A 52 -5.29 11.89 -7.71
CA ASP A 52 -3.87 12.19 -7.92
C ASP A 52 -3.06 11.01 -8.42
N THR A 53 -3.59 9.80 -8.35
CA THR A 53 -2.81 8.59 -8.65
C THR A 53 -3.22 8.01 -10.00
N PRO A 54 -2.28 7.84 -10.94
CA PRO A 54 -2.60 7.28 -12.25
C PRO A 54 -3.16 5.86 -12.15
N PHE A 55 -4.27 5.61 -12.82
CA PHE A 55 -4.95 4.30 -12.77
C PHE A 55 -4.13 3.18 -13.37
N GLU A 56 -3.21 3.50 -14.28
CA GLU A 56 -2.36 2.51 -14.95
C GLU A 56 -1.11 2.14 -14.16
N GLU A 57 -0.79 2.88 -13.10
CA GLU A 57 0.37 2.56 -12.26
C GLU A 57 0.01 1.51 -11.21
N ALA A 58 0.99 0.68 -10.86
CA ALA A 58 0.79 -0.35 -9.84
C ALA A 58 0.48 0.28 -8.49
N LEU A 59 -0.44 -0.33 -7.76
CA LEU A 59 -0.88 0.12 -6.44
C LEU A 59 -0.83 -1.04 -5.46
N VAL A 60 -0.11 -0.87 -4.35
CA VAL A 60 -0.03 -1.86 -3.28
C VAL A 60 -0.70 -1.27 -2.05
N VAL A 61 -1.65 -1.99 -1.48
CA VAL A 61 -2.36 -1.56 -0.27
C VAL A 61 -1.81 -2.31 0.92
N CYS A 62 -1.45 -1.57 1.97
CA CYS A 62 -0.80 -2.10 3.16
C CYS A 62 -1.67 -1.81 4.39
N CYS A 63 -1.81 -2.82 5.26
CA CYS A 63 -2.41 -2.65 6.59
C CYS A 63 -1.49 -3.29 7.61
N TYR A 64 -2.00 -3.62 8.81
CA TYR A 64 -1.14 -4.20 9.86
C TYR A 64 -0.63 -5.59 9.48
N HIS A 65 -1.53 -6.51 9.09
CA HIS A 65 -1.22 -7.93 8.89
C HIS A 65 -1.65 -8.48 7.54
N GLY A 66 -2.17 -7.65 6.65
CA GLY A 66 -2.58 -8.11 5.33
C GLY A 66 -4.04 -8.53 5.22
N ASN A 67 -4.86 -8.26 6.24
CA ASN A 67 -6.27 -8.65 6.23
C ASN A 67 -7.19 -7.52 5.75
N SER A 68 -7.21 -6.39 6.45
CA SER A 68 -8.11 -5.29 6.09
C SER A 68 -7.72 -4.60 4.79
N SER A 69 -6.45 -4.70 4.38
CA SER A 69 -6.01 -4.16 3.10
C SER A 69 -6.69 -4.83 1.90
N GLN A 70 -7.19 -6.04 2.07
CA GLN A 70 -7.85 -6.76 0.98
C GLN A 70 -9.15 -6.07 0.55
N GLY A 71 -9.95 -5.61 1.53
CA GLY A 71 -11.17 -4.87 1.22
C GLY A 71 -10.88 -3.56 0.51
N ALA A 72 -9.88 -2.82 0.98
CA ALA A 72 -9.48 -1.56 0.35
C ALA A 72 -8.92 -1.80 -1.06
N ALA A 73 -8.12 -2.86 -1.23
CA ALA A 73 -7.57 -3.21 -2.54
C ALA A 73 -8.69 -3.53 -3.54
N ASN A 74 -9.68 -4.29 -3.09
CA ASN A 74 -10.83 -4.62 -3.94
C ASN A 74 -11.60 -3.37 -4.34
N TYR A 75 -11.85 -2.48 -3.39
CA TYR A 75 -12.54 -1.22 -3.66
C TYR A 75 -11.80 -0.39 -4.70
N LEU A 76 -10.49 -0.23 -4.54
CA LEU A 76 -9.68 0.58 -5.46
C LEU A 76 -9.62 -0.06 -6.86
N SER A 77 -9.57 -1.39 -6.92
CA SER A 77 -9.65 -2.09 -8.19
C SER A 77 -10.97 -1.75 -8.91
N GLU A 78 -12.08 -1.69 -8.16
CA GLU A 78 -13.38 -1.34 -8.73
C GLU A 78 -13.46 0.12 -9.17
N GLN A 79 -12.62 0.99 -8.59
CA GLN A 79 -12.58 2.40 -8.98
C GLN A 79 -11.83 2.64 -10.29
N GLY A 80 -11.12 1.64 -10.81
CA GLY A 80 -10.46 1.74 -12.10
C GLY A 80 -8.95 1.50 -12.09
N PHE A 81 -8.34 1.27 -10.92
CA PHE A 81 -6.92 0.93 -10.88
C PHE A 81 -6.71 -0.44 -11.51
N SER A 82 -5.81 -0.51 -12.50
CA SER A 82 -5.66 -1.71 -13.32
C SER A 82 -4.77 -2.78 -12.69
N GLU A 83 -3.89 -2.39 -11.77
CA GLU A 83 -2.94 -3.33 -11.16
C GLU A 83 -2.88 -3.06 -9.67
N VAL A 84 -3.65 -3.82 -8.88
CA VAL A 84 -3.81 -3.60 -7.44
C VAL A 84 -3.43 -4.86 -6.67
N TYR A 85 -2.66 -4.66 -5.61
CA TYR A 85 -2.20 -5.73 -4.73
C TYR A 85 -2.50 -5.42 -3.28
N SER A 86 -2.71 -6.48 -2.49
CA SER A 86 -2.71 -6.41 -1.03
C SER A 86 -1.41 -7.04 -0.54
N LEU A 87 -0.67 -6.33 0.34
CA LEU A 87 0.62 -6.80 0.84
C LEU A 87 0.42 -7.86 1.91
N ASP A 88 0.85 -9.08 1.62
CA ASP A 88 0.81 -10.18 2.57
C ASP A 88 1.70 -9.90 3.77
N GLY A 89 1.18 -10.19 4.97
CA GLY A 89 1.89 -9.92 6.21
C GLY A 89 1.84 -8.46 6.65
N GLY A 90 1.48 -7.56 5.75
CA GLY A 90 1.30 -6.15 6.05
C GLY A 90 2.55 -5.46 6.58
N PHE A 91 2.34 -4.34 7.23
CA PHE A 91 3.44 -3.55 7.78
C PHE A 91 4.21 -4.29 8.87
N GLU A 92 3.52 -5.10 9.69
CA GLU A 92 4.18 -5.81 10.80
C GLU A 92 5.26 -6.76 10.29
N LEU A 93 5.01 -7.47 9.20
CA LEU A 93 6.02 -8.32 8.59
C LEU A 93 7.08 -7.50 7.84
N PHE A 94 6.65 -6.45 7.14
CA PHE A 94 7.55 -5.59 6.38
C PHE A 94 8.62 -4.96 7.26
N LYS A 95 8.23 -4.43 8.43
CA LYS A 95 9.19 -3.71 9.28
C LYS A 95 10.29 -4.60 9.83
N VAL A 96 10.03 -5.89 10.06
CA VAL A 96 11.07 -6.82 10.52
C VAL A 96 11.91 -7.35 9.37
N SER A 97 11.34 -7.41 8.17
CA SER A 97 12.04 -7.91 6.98
C SER A 97 12.89 -6.83 6.30
N GLN A 98 12.42 -5.58 6.34
CA GLN A 98 13.02 -4.46 5.61
C GLN A 98 13.10 -3.21 6.51
N PRO A 99 13.87 -3.28 7.63
CA PRO A 99 13.91 -2.16 8.58
C PRO A 99 14.42 -0.85 7.96
N ASP A 100 15.28 -0.94 6.94
CA ASP A 100 15.80 0.25 6.28
C ASP A 100 14.77 0.90 5.33
N GLY A 101 13.67 0.21 5.04
CA GLY A 101 12.62 0.71 4.16
C GLY A 101 11.51 1.46 4.88
N ILE A 102 11.74 1.88 6.13
CA ILE A 102 10.71 2.53 6.96
C ILE A 102 11.03 4.01 7.11
N SER A 103 10.01 4.85 6.94
CA SER A 103 10.08 6.28 7.17
C SER A 103 9.11 6.68 8.28
N GLN A 104 9.31 7.88 8.85
CA GLN A 104 8.44 8.43 9.90
C GLN A 104 7.84 9.75 9.44
N GLY A 105 6.73 10.11 10.08
CA GLY A 105 6.02 11.33 9.75
C GLY A 105 5.04 11.11 8.64
#